data_1f74bd50f72466fc8ce6a48dee8da60e
#
_entry.id   1f74bd50f72466fc8ce6a48dee8da60e
#
_cell.length_a   1.000
_cell.length_b   1.000
_cell.length_c   1.000
_cell.angle_alpha   90.00
_cell.angle_beta   90.00
_cell.angle_gamma   90.00
#
_symmetry.space_group_name_H-M   'P 1'
#
loop_
_entity.id
_entity.type
_entity.pdbx_description
1 polymer ?
#
loop_
_entity_poly.entity_id
_entity_poly.type
_entity_poly.pdbx_seq_one_letter_code
_entity_poly.pdbx_strand_id
1 'polypeptide(L)' 'MEAESGDVTGTKDKNYNIIWFTEQCLSNALRLEVYIQDAERESDSELVEFFRKAQHESQKGAEQGKELLKSRL' A
#
# COMPACT_ATOMS: atom_id res chain seq x y z
N MET A 1 -2.74 -20.03 8.70
CA MET A 1 -3.26 -19.64 9.31
C MET A 1 -4.10 -18.71 8.89
N GLU A 2 -4.88 -18.61 8.30
CA GLU A 2 -5.63 -17.83 7.92
C GLU A 2 -6.66 -17.47 8.81
N ALA A 3 -7.16 -18.33 9.54
CA ALA A 3 -8.08 -17.95 10.54
C ALA A 3 -7.42 -17.03 11.48
N GLU A 4 -6.18 -17.22 11.61
CA GLU A 4 -5.45 -16.39 12.46
C GLU A 4 -5.45 -15.01 12.06
N SER A 5 -5.44 -14.76 10.79
CA SER A 5 -5.40 -13.39 10.38
C SER A 5 -6.68 -12.69 10.82
N GLY A 6 -7.80 -13.36 10.79
CA GLY A 6 -9.03 -12.78 11.27
C GLY A 6 -9.01 -12.53 12.76
N ASP A 7 -8.31 -13.38 13.49
CA ASP A 7 -8.28 -13.25 14.94
C ASP A 7 -7.31 -12.19 15.42
N VAL A 8 -6.27 -11.94 14.69
CA VAL A 8 -5.19 -11.10 15.15
C VAL A 8 -5.26 -9.69 14.63
N THR A 9 -5.29 -9.51 13.33
CA THR A 9 -5.18 -8.19 12.76
C THR A 9 -6.30 -7.80 11.86
N GLY A 10 -7.22 -8.68 11.61
CA GLY A 10 -8.31 -8.37 10.71
C GLY A 10 -9.52 -9.17 11.06
N THR A 11 -10.35 -9.39 10.09
CA THR A 11 -11.53 -10.19 10.27
C THR A 11 -11.54 -11.27 9.22
N LYS A 12 -12.53 -12.15 9.29
CA LYS A 12 -12.71 -13.14 8.25
C LYS A 12 -13.50 -12.58 7.08
N ASP A 13 -13.85 -11.31 7.17
CA ASP A 13 -14.59 -10.63 6.11
C ASP A 13 -13.63 -10.24 5.00
N LYS A 14 -13.74 -10.90 3.87
CA LYS A 14 -12.80 -10.64 2.77
C LYS A 14 -12.94 -9.25 2.20
N ASN A 15 -14.13 -8.65 2.27
CA ASN A 15 -14.31 -7.30 1.77
C ASN A 15 -13.62 -6.30 2.69
N TYR A 16 -13.69 -6.52 3.99
CA TYR A 16 -12.97 -5.69 4.93
C TYR A 16 -11.47 -5.79 4.67
N ASN A 17 -11.01 -7.00 4.36
CA ASN A 17 -9.57 -7.17 4.10
C ASN A 17 -9.12 -6.39 2.87
N ILE A 18 -9.94 -6.32 1.83
CA ILE A 18 -9.60 -5.52 0.65
C ILE A 18 -9.60 -4.05 1.00
N ILE A 19 -10.54 -3.60 1.81
CA ILE A 19 -10.59 -2.20 2.23
C ILE A 19 -9.31 -1.85 2.97
N TRP A 20 -8.92 -2.68 3.91
CA TRP A 20 -7.72 -2.41 4.71
C TRP A 20 -6.47 -2.44 3.84
N PHE A 21 -6.37 -3.45 2.95
CA PHE A 21 -5.21 -3.54 2.07
C PHE A 21 -5.11 -2.28 1.20
N THR A 22 -6.24 -1.83 0.64
CA THR A 22 -6.25 -0.64 -0.21
C THR A 22 -5.79 0.57 0.58
N GLU A 23 -6.28 0.72 1.80
CA GLU A 23 -5.90 1.83 2.65
C GLU A 23 -4.41 1.79 2.95
N GLN A 24 -3.87 0.61 3.24
CA GLN A 24 -2.45 0.48 3.53
C GLN A 24 -1.60 0.83 2.31
N CYS A 25 -2.05 0.47 1.12
CA CYS A 25 -1.33 0.82 -0.10
C CYS A 25 -1.31 2.33 -0.29
N LEU A 26 -2.44 3.00 -0.06
CA LEU A 26 -2.49 4.45 -0.18
C LEU A 26 -1.61 5.13 0.87
N SER A 27 -1.68 4.66 2.09
CA SER A 27 -0.87 5.22 3.16
C SER A 27 0.62 5.02 2.89
N ASN A 28 0.97 3.85 2.37
CA ASN A 28 2.36 3.56 2.07
C ASN A 28 2.87 4.47 0.95
N ALA A 29 2.05 4.72 -0.07
CA ALA A 29 2.45 5.60 -1.15
C ALA A 29 2.71 7.01 -0.64
N LEU A 30 1.89 7.49 0.29
CA LEU A 30 2.09 8.81 0.87
C LEU A 30 3.38 8.86 1.69
N ARG A 31 3.63 7.82 2.47
CA ARG A 31 4.83 7.75 3.28
C ARG A 31 6.07 7.71 2.40
N LEU A 32 5.99 6.98 1.29
CA LEU A 32 7.12 6.88 0.37
C LEU A 32 7.44 8.21 -0.29
N GLU A 33 6.45 9.08 -0.45
CA GLU A 33 6.73 10.40 -1.01
C GLU A 33 7.70 11.17 -0.13
N VAL A 34 7.55 11.07 1.18
CA VAL A 34 8.45 11.72 2.12
C VAL A 34 9.84 11.10 2.03
N TYR A 35 9.89 9.77 1.93
CA TYR A 35 11.19 9.08 1.82
C TYR A 35 11.92 9.51 0.56
N ILE A 36 11.19 9.66 -0.55
CA ILE A 36 11.79 10.10 -1.80
C ILE A 36 12.37 11.50 -1.65
N GLN A 37 11.62 12.41 -1.01
CA GLN A 37 12.11 13.76 -0.82
C GLN A 37 13.36 13.80 0.05
N ASP A 38 13.39 12.96 1.09
CA ASP A 38 14.58 12.88 1.95
C ASP A 38 15.79 12.38 1.17
N ALA A 39 15.59 11.37 0.34
CA ALA A 39 16.68 10.83 -0.46
C ALA A 39 17.15 11.85 -1.51
N GLU A 40 16.22 12.61 -2.09
CA GLU A 40 16.59 13.65 -3.03
C GLU A 40 17.43 14.73 -2.37
N ARG A 41 17.07 15.09 -1.15
CA ARG A 41 17.81 16.11 -0.42
C ARG A 41 19.26 15.68 -0.17
N GLU A 42 19.48 14.38 -0.03
CA GLU A 42 20.80 13.83 0.21
C GLU A 42 21.51 13.47 -1.11
N SER A 43 20.88 13.73 -2.22
CA SER A 43 21.40 13.40 -3.55
C SER A 43 21.69 11.91 -3.72
N ASP A 44 20.86 11.08 -3.07
CA ASP A 44 21.02 9.62 -3.16
C ASP A 44 20.12 9.10 -4.26
N SER A 45 20.59 9.13 -5.49
CA SER A 45 19.77 8.79 -6.63
C SER A 45 19.37 7.32 -6.66
N GLU A 46 20.20 6.45 -6.15
CA GLU A 46 19.88 5.03 -6.11
C GLU A 46 18.68 4.78 -5.18
N LEU A 47 18.68 5.45 -4.04
CA LEU A 47 17.61 5.30 -3.08
C LEU A 47 16.33 5.96 -3.58
N VAL A 48 16.45 7.10 -4.25
CA VAL A 48 15.30 7.75 -4.87
C VAL A 48 14.61 6.78 -5.83
N GLU A 49 15.38 6.13 -6.67
CA GLU A 49 14.82 5.23 -7.65
C GLU A 49 14.15 4.03 -7.00
N PHE A 50 14.78 3.50 -5.97
CA PHE A 50 14.22 2.38 -5.23
C PHE A 50 12.86 2.75 -4.64
N PHE A 51 12.79 3.91 -3.97
CA PHE A 51 11.53 4.32 -3.35
C PHE A 51 10.46 4.67 -4.38
N ARG A 52 10.84 5.20 -5.53
CA ARG A 52 9.86 5.49 -6.57
C ARG A 52 9.23 4.23 -7.12
N LYS A 53 10.02 3.18 -7.27
CA LYS A 53 9.47 1.91 -7.71
C LYS A 53 8.50 1.36 -6.67
N ALA A 54 8.88 1.43 -5.40
CA ALA A 54 8.03 0.95 -4.32
C ALA A 54 6.72 1.75 -4.28
N GLN A 55 6.81 3.07 -4.49
CA GLN A 55 5.63 3.91 -4.49
C GLN A 55 4.69 3.53 -5.64
N HIS A 56 5.27 3.29 -6.80
CA HIS A 56 4.47 2.90 -7.96
C HIS A 56 3.73 1.59 -7.71
N GLU A 57 4.39 0.62 -7.09
CA GLU A 57 3.75 -0.65 -6.77
C GLU A 57 2.62 -0.47 -5.75
N SER A 58 2.82 0.40 -4.77
CA SER A 58 1.77 0.68 -3.81
C SER A 58 0.56 1.35 -4.46
N GLN A 59 0.82 2.27 -5.39
CA GLN A 59 -0.26 2.92 -6.11
C GLN A 59 -1.04 1.94 -6.98
N LYS A 60 -0.33 1.02 -7.61
CA LYS A 60 -0.98 -0.03 -8.40
C LYS A 60 -1.86 -0.92 -7.52
N GLY A 61 -1.35 -1.30 -6.36
CA GLY A 61 -2.13 -2.10 -5.43
C GLY A 61 -3.40 -1.37 -5.01
N ALA A 62 -3.29 -0.07 -4.75
CA ALA A 62 -4.45 0.71 -4.36
C ALA A 62 -5.48 0.79 -5.49
N GLU A 63 -5.02 1.00 -6.72
CA GLU A 63 -5.95 1.07 -7.85
C GLU A 63 -6.67 -0.25 -8.07
N GLN A 64 -5.95 -1.34 -7.97
CA GLN A 64 -6.56 -2.65 -8.13
C GLN A 64 -7.55 -2.94 -7.00
N GLY A 65 -7.20 -2.54 -5.78
CA GLY A 65 -8.09 -2.70 -4.65
C GLY A 65 -9.39 -1.92 -4.83
N LYS A 66 -9.28 -0.68 -5.31
CA LYS A 66 -10.46 0.13 -5.56
C LYS A 66 -11.36 -0.50 -6.62
N GLU A 67 -10.75 -1.05 -7.67
CA GLU A 67 -11.53 -1.69 -8.72
C GLU A 67 -12.30 -2.88 -8.19
N LEU A 68 -11.64 -3.69 -7.37
CA LEU A 68 -12.31 -4.84 -6.79
C LEU A 68 -13.45 -4.43 -5.88
N LEU A 69 -13.25 -3.35 -5.12
CA LEU A 69 -14.26 -2.88 -4.20
C LEU A 69 -15.51 -2.36 -4.91
N LYS A 70 -15.34 -1.81 -6.11
CA LYS A 70 -16.47 -1.29 -6.86
C LYS A 70 -17.54 -2.34 -7.08
N SER A 71 -17.14 -3.57 -7.35
CA SER A 71 -18.12 -4.61 -7.64
C SER A 71 -18.51 -5.40 -6.40
N ARG A 72 -17.90 -5.14 -5.25
CA ARG A 72 -18.18 -5.92 -4.04
C ARG A 72 -18.91 -5.14 -2.98
N LEU A 73 -18.91 -3.83 -3.07
CA LEU A 73 -19.62 -2.96 -2.14
C LEU A 73 -20.77 -2.24 -2.82
#